data_c4a82d977af5c36c2b2da83c32f2e4cf
#
_entry.id   c4a82d977af5c36c2b2da83c32f2e4cf
#
_cell.length_a   1.000
_cell.length_b   1.000
_cell.length_c   1.000
_cell.angle_alpha   90.00
_cell.angle_beta   90.00
_cell.angle_gamma   90.00
#
_symmetry.space_group_name_H-M   'P 1'
#
loop_
_entity.id
_entity.type
_entity.pdbx_description
1 polymer ?
#
loop_
_entity_poly.entity_id
_entity_poly.type
_entity_poly.pdbx_seq_one_letter_code
_entity_poly.pdbx_strand_id
1 'polypeptide(L)'
;MLCVLVVDDEEWIRLGIVSKLKKSHLNFQKILQSPNAEQALELASKEHPDIILCDIRMDGMNGLVFSHKLMELLPDTKIVIISGYNDFSYAKEAIQLGVVDYLLKPIDTPSLNQALEKCVRQIEQTRQHRNALETIKKAQLRKTLRSAASNLLSQDTPDYTQLFSAYCSNGMFQAYYLYLDISCSLSADTLDEHLSRLFHQFILGVNLVYYENQCNEFLIALYLSSD
;
A
#
# COMPACT_ATOMS: atom_id res chain seq x y z
N MET A 1 11.24 -1.66 2.76
CA MET A 1 11.87 -2.99 2.65
C MET A 1 11.11 -3.75 1.58
N LEU A 2 11.79 -4.58 0.77
CA LEU A 2 11.20 -5.24 -0.39
C LEU A 2 11.11 -6.76 -0.18
N CYS A 3 9.99 -7.36 -0.60
CA CYS A 3 9.79 -8.80 -0.67
C CYS A 3 9.73 -9.22 -2.15
N VAL A 4 10.51 -10.22 -2.54
CA VAL A 4 10.53 -10.74 -3.91
C VAL A 4 10.20 -12.24 -3.91
N LEU A 5 9.37 -12.66 -4.88
CA LEU A 5 9.04 -14.07 -5.13
C LEU A 5 9.60 -14.48 -6.50
N VAL A 6 10.33 -15.59 -6.53
CA VAL A 6 10.85 -16.22 -7.76
C VAL A 6 10.03 -17.46 -8.05
N VAL A 7 9.44 -17.52 -9.24
CA VAL A 7 8.60 -18.63 -9.70
C VAL A 7 9.20 -19.22 -10.97
N ASP A 8 9.66 -20.45 -10.91
CA ASP A 8 10.30 -21.16 -12.01
C ASP A 8 10.28 -22.65 -11.65
N ASP A 9 9.90 -23.56 -12.54
CA ASP A 9 9.84 -24.99 -12.26
C ASP A 9 11.24 -25.62 -12.25
N GLU A 10 12.20 -25.02 -12.95
CA GLU A 10 13.58 -25.44 -12.98
C GLU A 10 14.35 -24.98 -11.72
N GLU A 11 14.62 -25.89 -10.79
CA GLU A 11 15.26 -25.57 -9.50
C GLU A 11 16.60 -24.84 -9.66
N TRP A 12 17.45 -25.28 -10.60
CA TRP A 12 18.78 -24.68 -10.80
C TRP A 12 18.68 -23.24 -11.32
N ILE A 13 17.70 -22.93 -12.18
CA ILE A 13 17.46 -21.58 -12.67
C ILE A 13 16.96 -20.71 -11.53
N ARG A 14 15.99 -21.20 -10.76
CA ARG A 14 15.42 -20.52 -9.59
C ARG A 14 16.50 -20.18 -8.56
N LEU A 15 17.38 -21.15 -8.22
CA LEU A 15 18.52 -20.92 -7.31
C LEU A 15 19.53 -19.92 -7.89
N GLY A 16 19.78 -19.96 -9.19
CA GLY A 16 20.63 -19.01 -9.89
C GLY A 16 20.12 -17.57 -9.78
N ILE A 17 18.80 -17.36 -9.98
CA ILE A 17 18.14 -16.07 -9.81
C ILE A 17 18.26 -15.58 -8.36
N VAL A 18 17.96 -16.45 -7.39
CA VAL A 18 18.09 -16.13 -5.96
C VAL A 18 19.51 -15.73 -5.60
N SER A 19 20.51 -16.41 -6.14
CA SER A 19 21.94 -16.05 -5.93
C SER A 19 22.26 -14.65 -6.47
N LYS A 20 21.70 -14.27 -7.64
CA LYS A 20 21.87 -12.94 -8.21
C LYS A 20 21.16 -11.87 -7.38
N LEU A 21 19.93 -12.15 -6.90
CA LEU A 21 19.18 -11.25 -6.01
C LEU A 21 19.95 -10.96 -4.72
N LYS A 22 20.55 -11.97 -4.09
CA LYS A 22 21.38 -11.81 -2.88
C LYS A 22 22.63 -10.97 -3.10
N LYS A 23 23.14 -10.92 -4.33
CA LYS A 23 24.32 -10.12 -4.73
C LYS A 23 23.93 -8.75 -5.29
N SER A 24 22.64 -8.48 -5.46
CA SER A 24 22.15 -7.19 -5.92
C SER A 24 22.42 -6.09 -4.89
N HIS A 25 22.56 -4.86 -5.38
CA HIS A 25 22.64 -3.67 -4.52
C HIS A 25 21.32 -3.33 -3.84
N LEU A 26 20.21 -3.97 -4.26
CA LEU A 26 18.88 -3.79 -3.66
C LEU A 26 18.75 -4.66 -2.40
N ASN A 27 18.27 -4.05 -1.31
CA ASN A 27 18.03 -4.76 -0.06
C ASN A 27 16.65 -5.43 -0.06
N PHE A 28 16.65 -6.76 -0.24
CA PHE A 28 15.44 -7.57 -0.08
C PHE A 28 15.35 -8.08 1.35
N GLN A 29 14.23 -7.78 2.02
CA GLN A 29 13.93 -8.31 3.35
C GLN A 29 13.64 -9.81 3.28
N LYS A 30 12.96 -10.23 2.20
CA LYS A 30 12.54 -11.61 2.00
C LYS A 30 12.68 -11.99 0.53
N ILE A 31 13.28 -13.16 0.28
CA ILE A 31 13.36 -13.77 -1.05
C ILE A 31 12.63 -15.11 -0.95
N LEU A 32 11.47 -15.18 -1.57
CA LEU A 32 10.60 -16.34 -1.62
C LEU A 32 10.83 -17.10 -2.91
N GLN A 33 10.49 -18.39 -2.91
CA GLN A 33 10.61 -19.26 -4.07
C GLN A 33 9.38 -20.15 -4.21
N SER A 34 8.96 -20.40 -5.43
CA SER A 34 7.93 -21.37 -5.75
C SER A 34 8.30 -22.16 -7.00
N PRO A 35 8.06 -23.49 -7.04
CA PRO A 35 8.34 -24.31 -8.21
C PRO A 35 7.22 -24.30 -9.24
N ASN A 36 6.06 -23.73 -8.96
CA ASN A 36 4.91 -23.69 -9.87
C ASN A 36 3.99 -22.49 -9.55
N ALA A 37 3.09 -22.20 -10.48
CA ALA A 37 2.18 -21.07 -10.40
C ALA A 37 1.12 -21.20 -9.28
N GLU A 38 0.62 -22.40 -9.02
CA GLU A 38 -0.41 -22.65 -8.01
C GLU A 38 0.09 -22.34 -6.61
N GLN A 39 1.25 -22.90 -6.25
CA GLN A 39 1.91 -22.60 -4.97
C GLN A 39 2.34 -21.15 -4.89
N ALA A 40 2.73 -20.55 -6.01
CA ALA A 40 3.09 -19.13 -6.06
C ALA A 40 1.90 -18.23 -5.75
N LEU A 41 0.68 -18.53 -6.24
CA LEU A 41 -0.54 -17.78 -5.89
C LEU A 41 -0.86 -17.87 -4.40
N GLU A 42 -0.79 -19.06 -3.81
CA GLU A 42 -1.02 -19.23 -2.37
C GLU A 42 0.00 -18.45 -1.54
N LEU A 43 1.28 -18.53 -1.94
CA LEU A 43 2.36 -17.87 -1.25
C LEU A 43 2.24 -16.33 -1.40
N ALA A 44 1.90 -15.85 -2.59
CA ALA A 44 1.69 -14.43 -2.86
C ALA A 44 0.52 -13.86 -2.05
N SER A 45 -0.58 -14.60 -1.91
CA SER A 45 -1.74 -14.21 -1.11
C SER A 45 -1.42 -14.04 0.39
N LYS A 46 -0.47 -14.83 0.91
CA LYS A 46 -0.06 -14.79 2.33
C LYS A 46 1.01 -13.73 2.60
N GLU A 47 1.97 -13.62 1.70
CA GLU A 47 3.21 -12.87 1.92
C GLU A 47 3.22 -11.50 1.24
N HIS A 48 2.28 -11.22 0.33
CA HIS A 48 2.13 -9.97 -0.41
C HIS A 48 3.47 -9.45 -0.98
N PRO A 49 4.14 -10.20 -1.89
CA PRO A 49 5.43 -9.79 -2.43
C PRO A 49 5.30 -8.49 -3.23
N ASP A 50 6.30 -7.62 -3.10
CA ASP A 50 6.37 -6.38 -3.87
C ASP A 50 6.73 -6.64 -5.33
N ILE A 51 7.57 -7.65 -5.58
CA ILE A 51 8.10 -8.01 -6.91
C ILE A 51 7.97 -9.51 -7.13
N ILE A 52 7.57 -9.91 -8.32
CA ILE A 52 7.58 -11.31 -8.74
C ILE A 52 8.41 -11.46 -10.02
N LEU A 53 9.31 -12.43 -10.01
CA LEU A 53 10.06 -12.89 -11.17
C LEU A 53 9.46 -14.23 -11.57
N CYS A 54 8.80 -14.32 -12.72
CA CYS A 54 8.03 -15.49 -13.12
C CYS A 54 8.48 -16.02 -14.48
N ASP A 55 8.78 -17.33 -14.54
CA ASP A 55 8.96 -18.01 -15.81
C ASP A 55 7.60 -18.12 -16.56
N ILE A 56 7.65 -18.11 -17.88
CA ILE A 56 6.46 -18.32 -18.71
C ILE A 56 6.08 -19.79 -18.76
N ARG A 57 7.05 -20.66 -19.01
CA ARG A 57 6.79 -22.08 -19.24
C ARG A 57 6.99 -22.87 -17.96
N MET A 58 5.90 -23.22 -17.34
CA MET A 58 5.87 -24.08 -16.16
C MET A 58 4.81 -25.17 -16.38
N ASP A 59 5.03 -26.30 -15.74
CA ASP A 59 4.01 -27.36 -15.74
C ASP A 59 2.71 -26.87 -15.09
N GLY A 60 1.58 -27.18 -15.69
CA GLY A 60 0.26 -26.75 -15.22
C GLY A 60 -0.11 -25.34 -15.71
N MET A 61 -0.15 -24.36 -14.84
CA MET A 61 -0.49 -22.98 -15.17
C MET A 61 0.75 -22.23 -15.69
N ASN A 62 0.65 -21.67 -16.91
CA ASN A 62 1.74 -20.86 -17.44
C ASN A 62 1.86 -19.49 -16.74
N GLY A 63 3.04 -18.86 -16.84
CA GLY A 63 3.37 -17.62 -16.15
C GLY A 63 2.52 -16.40 -16.58
N LEU A 64 1.97 -16.38 -17.79
CA LEU A 64 1.10 -15.28 -18.23
C LEU A 64 -0.29 -15.39 -17.61
N VAL A 65 -0.85 -16.59 -17.54
CA VAL A 65 -2.12 -16.85 -16.85
C VAL A 65 -1.97 -16.60 -15.35
N PHE A 66 -0.86 -17.02 -14.76
CA PHE A 66 -0.50 -16.71 -13.39
C PHE A 66 -0.46 -15.19 -13.14
N SER A 67 0.25 -14.45 -14.02
CA SER A 67 0.39 -13.00 -13.92
C SER A 67 -0.96 -12.28 -13.98
N HIS A 68 -1.87 -12.72 -14.87
CA HIS A 68 -3.21 -12.15 -14.96
C HIS A 68 -3.99 -12.32 -13.65
N LYS A 69 -4.05 -13.56 -13.13
CA LYS A 69 -4.72 -13.84 -11.84
C LYS A 69 -4.12 -13.06 -10.68
N LEU A 70 -2.79 -12.94 -10.68
CA LEU A 70 -2.09 -12.23 -9.61
C LEU A 70 -2.40 -10.74 -9.64
N MET A 71 -2.46 -10.11 -10.82
CA MET A 71 -2.79 -8.69 -10.96
C MET A 71 -4.21 -8.36 -10.48
N GLU A 72 -5.15 -9.31 -10.62
CA GLU A 72 -6.49 -9.18 -10.04
C GLU A 72 -6.47 -9.23 -8.51
N LEU A 73 -5.64 -10.11 -7.93
CA LEU A 73 -5.53 -10.31 -6.49
C LEU A 73 -4.66 -9.24 -5.81
N LEU A 74 -3.54 -8.90 -6.41
CA LEU A 74 -2.50 -8.02 -5.87
C LEU A 74 -2.07 -6.96 -6.90
N PRO A 75 -2.90 -5.95 -7.20
CA PRO A 75 -2.66 -4.99 -8.29
C PRO A 75 -1.41 -4.12 -8.08
N ASP A 76 -0.91 -4.00 -6.86
CA ASP A 76 0.29 -3.21 -6.57
C ASP A 76 1.60 -3.98 -6.82
N THR A 77 1.54 -5.32 -6.87
CA THR A 77 2.70 -6.19 -7.09
C THR A 77 3.27 -5.99 -8.50
N LYS A 78 4.58 -5.87 -8.62
CA LYS A 78 5.28 -5.69 -9.89
C LYS A 78 5.77 -7.03 -10.40
N ILE A 79 5.46 -7.32 -11.67
CA ILE A 79 5.79 -8.59 -12.30
C ILE A 79 6.84 -8.37 -13.37
N VAL A 80 7.87 -9.19 -13.34
CA VAL A 80 8.86 -9.34 -14.41
C VAL A 80 8.77 -10.75 -14.94
N ILE A 81 8.53 -10.88 -16.22
CA ILE A 81 8.49 -12.18 -16.90
C ILE A 81 9.91 -12.61 -17.30
N ILE A 82 10.19 -13.88 -17.14
CA ILE A 82 11.42 -14.53 -17.56
C ILE A 82 11.05 -15.59 -18.60
N SER A 83 11.84 -15.71 -19.67
CA SER A 83 11.54 -16.68 -20.72
C SER A 83 12.82 -17.23 -21.36
N GLY A 84 12.84 -18.53 -21.62
CA GLY A 84 13.89 -19.18 -22.43
C GLY A 84 13.68 -19.02 -23.94
N TYR A 85 12.58 -18.43 -24.37
CA TYR A 85 12.22 -18.32 -25.78
C TYR A 85 12.12 -16.88 -26.22
N ASN A 86 12.76 -16.58 -27.33
CA ASN A 86 12.59 -15.29 -28.02
C ASN A 86 11.29 -15.30 -28.84
N ASP A 87 10.18 -15.61 -28.18
CA ASP A 87 8.85 -15.64 -28.82
C ASP A 87 8.18 -14.29 -28.65
N PHE A 88 8.07 -13.59 -29.77
CA PHE A 88 7.47 -12.27 -29.84
C PHE A 88 6.01 -12.26 -29.37
N SER A 89 5.29 -13.37 -29.50
CA SER A 89 3.90 -13.49 -29.06
C SER A 89 3.78 -13.36 -27.55
N TYR A 90 4.63 -14.03 -26.79
CA TYR A 90 4.65 -13.94 -25.32
C TYR A 90 5.08 -12.56 -24.81
N ALA A 91 6.07 -11.94 -25.48
CA ALA A 91 6.48 -10.59 -25.12
C ALA A 91 5.34 -9.58 -25.33
N LYS A 92 4.62 -9.70 -26.46
CA LYS A 92 3.45 -8.84 -26.75
C LYS A 92 2.34 -9.02 -25.72
N GLU A 93 2.03 -10.26 -25.36
CA GLU A 93 1.01 -10.57 -24.35
C GLU A 93 1.41 -10.06 -22.97
N ALA A 94 2.65 -10.25 -22.56
CA ALA A 94 3.19 -9.71 -21.31
C ALA A 94 3.08 -8.18 -21.21
N ILE A 95 3.39 -7.47 -22.31
CA ILE A 95 3.23 -6.00 -22.39
C ILE A 95 1.75 -5.62 -22.25
N GLN A 96 0.83 -6.33 -22.91
CA GLN A 96 -0.60 -6.05 -22.82
C GLN A 96 -1.15 -6.30 -21.40
N LEU A 97 -0.59 -7.26 -20.68
CA LEU A 97 -0.90 -7.50 -19.27
C LEU A 97 -0.34 -6.40 -18.34
N GLY A 98 0.60 -5.58 -18.81
CA GLY A 98 1.19 -4.51 -17.99
C GLY A 98 2.31 -4.98 -17.07
N VAL A 99 3.01 -6.06 -17.39
CA VAL A 99 4.23 -6.46 -16.66
C VAL A 99 5.31 -5.39 -16.80
N VAL A 100 6.17 -5.27 -15.80
CA VAL A 100 7.18 -4.21 -15.75
C VAL A 100 8.31 -4.42 -16.77
N ASP A 101 8.70 -5.68 -16.95
CA ASP A 101 9.78 -6.06 -17.89
C ASP A 101 9.67 -7.51 -18.33
N TYR A 102 10.42 -7.83 -19.38
CA TYR A 102 10.53 -9.17 -19.95
C TYR A 102 12.01 -9.51 -20.16
N LEU A 103 12.48 -10.56 -19.51
CA LEU A 103 13.89 -10.99 -19.52
C LEU A 103 14.05 -12.31 -20.25
N LEU A 104 15.10 -12.41 -21.07
CA LEU A 104 15.46 -13.66 -21.75
C LEU A 104 16.47 -14.48 -20.92
N LYS A 105 16.26 -15.78 -20.84
CA LYS A 105 17.27 -16.73 -20.33
C LYS A 105 18.38 -16.93 -21.38
N PRO A 106 19.67 -16.98 -21.00
CA PRO A 106 20.18 -16.89 -19.63
C PRO A 106 20.18 -15.45 -19.11
N ILE A 107 19.62 -15.25 -17.91
CA ILE A 107 19.50 -13.92 -17.31
C ILE A 107 20.89 -13.43 -16.90
N ASP A 108 21.36 -12.34 -17.46
CA ASP A 108 22.55 -11.65 -16.97
C ASP A 108 22.22 -10.74 -15.77
N THR A 109 23.24 -10.45 -14.96
CA THR A 109 23.06 -9.64 -13.75
C THR A 109 22.69 -8.17 -14.05
N PRO A 110 23.27 -7.51 -15.06
CA PRO A 110 22.87 -6.15 -15.44
C PRO A 110 21.40 -6.04 -15.84
N SER A 111 20.90 -6.93 -16.71
CA SER A 111 19.51 -6.94 -17.16
C SER A 111 18.52 -7.17 -15.99
N LEU A 112 18.86 -8.11 -15.09
CA LEU A 112 18.08 -8.35 -13.89
C LEU A 112 18.01 -7.10 -13.00
N ASN A 113 19.15 -6.47 -12.72
CA ASN A 113 19.20 -5.27 -11.90
C ASN A 113 18.39 -4.12 -12.52
N GLN A 114 18.48 -3.92 -13.83
CA GLN A 114 17.70 -2.90 -14.53
C GLN A 114 16.18 -3.13 -14.40
N ALA A 115 15.73 -4.36 -14.55
CA ALA A 115 14.31 -4.72 -14.37
C ALA A 115 13.85 -4.49 -12.93
N LEU A 116 14.66 -4.89 -11.95
CA LEU A 116 14.38 -4.66 -10.53
C LEU A 116 14.30 -3.17 -10.19
N GLU A 117 15.21 -2.34 -10.73
CA GLU A 117 15.18 -0.89 -10.54
C GLU A 117 13.92 -0.26 -11.14
N LYS A 118 13.43 -0.76 -12.30
CA LYS A 118 12.15 -0.32 -12.86
C LYS A 118 10.99 -0.65 -11.90
N CYS A 119 10.99 -1.87 -11.34
CA CYS A 119 9.99 -2.28 -10.35
C CYS A 119 10.00 -1.36 -9.12
N VAL A 120 11.19 -1.12 -8.54
CA VAL A 120 11.35 -0.27 -7.35
C VAL A 120 10.84 1.13 -7.61
N ARG A 121 11.21 1.75 -8.74
CA ARG A 121 10.72 3.09 -9.12
C ARG A 121 9.18 3.13 -9.20
N GLN A 122 8.56 2.13 -9.81
CA GLN A 122 7.09 2.09 -9.90
C GLN A 122 6.42 1.88 -8.54
N ILE A 123 7.00 1.04 -7.67
CA ILE A 123 6.52 0.83 -6.30
C ILE A 123 6.60 2.14 -5.51
N GLU A 124 7.72 2.85 -5.58
CA GLU A 124 7.91 4.13 -4.90
C GLU A 124 6.93 5.20 -5.39
N GLN A 125 6.74 5.30 -6.71
CA GLN A 125 5.75 6.22 -7.30
C GLN A 125 4.33 5.90 -6.80
N THR A 126 3.93 4.63 -6.79
CA THR A 126 2.60 4.21 -6.28
C THR A 126 2.44 4.56 -4.81
N ARG A 127 3.46 4.30 -3.98
CA ARG A 127 3.47 4.66 -2.55
C ARG A 127 3.38 6.16 -2.31
N GLN A 128 4.14 6.94 -3.08
CA GLN A 128 4.10 8.42 -3.00
C GLN A 128 2.73 8.97 -3.39
N HIS A 129 2.12 8.47 -4.49
CA HIS A 129 0.78 8.88 -4.89
C HIS A 129 -0.27 8.54 -3.84
N ARG A 130 -0.21 7.34 -3.26
CA ARG A 130 -1.12 6.92 -2.18
C ARG A 130 -1.00 7.84 -0.96
N ASN A 131 0.22 8.09 -0.49
CA ASN A 131 0.48 8.98 0.64
C ASN A 131 0.00 10.42 0.37
N ALA A 132 0.22 10.93 -0.84
CA ALA A 132 -0.27 12.25 -1.24
C ALA A 132 -1.80 12.32 -1.25
N LEU A 133 -2.48 11.30 -1.79
CA LEU A 133 -3.93 11.21 -1.80
C LEU A 133 -4.51 11.11 -0.38
N GLU A 134 -3.89 10.34 0.50
CA GLU A 134 -4.30 10.24 1.90
C GLU A 134 -4.14 11.58 2.61
N THR A 135 -3.04 12.29 2.38
CA THR A 135 -2.81 13.62 2.94
C THR A 135 -3.86 14.62 2.47
N ILE A 136 -4.19 14.61 1.17
CA ILE A 136 -5.24 15.47 0.60
C ILE A 136 -6.60 15.12 1.20
N LYS A 137 -6.95 13.83 1.28
CA LYS A 137 -8.21 13.38 1.91
C LYS A 137 -8.32 13.82 3.36
N LYS A 138 -7.24 13.67 4.14
CA LYS A 138 -7.19 14.14 5.53
C LYS A 138 -7.37 15.66 5.64
N ALA A 139 -6.71 16.43 4.77
CA ALA A 139 -6.84 17.89 4.74
C ALA A 139 -8.24 18.34 4.35
N GLN A 140 -8.87 17.70 3.35
CA GLN A 140 -10.25 17.98 2.96
C GLN A 140 -11.24 17.66 4.09
N LEU A 141 -11.07 16.48 4.74
CA LEU A 141 -11.88 16.08 5.88
C LEU A 141 -11.77 17.11 7.02
N ARG A 142 -10.56 17.54 7.38
CA ARG A 142 -10.33 18.59 8.38
C ARG A 142 -11.05 19.90 8.02
N LYS A 143 -10.94 20.35 6.74
CA LYS A 143 -11.59 21.57 6.27
C LYS A 143 -13.12 21.47 6.38
N THR A 144 -13.70 20.34 5.97
CA THR A 144 -15.15 20.13 6.03
C THR A 144 -15.63 20.07 7.46
N LEU A 145 -14.90 19.38 8.35
CA LEU A 145 -15.24 19.31 9.78
C LEU A 145 -15.15 20.68 10.46
N ARG A 146 -14.16 21.50 10.13
CA ARG A 146 -14.06 22.89 10.61
C ARG A 146 -15.28 23.72 10.18
N SER A 147 -15.62 23.67 8.90
CA SER A 147 -16.78 24.41 8.36
C SER A 147 -18.09 23.99 9.03
N ALA A 148 -18.24 22.69 9.20
CA ALA A 148 -19.45 22.13 9.79
C ALA A 148 -19.52 22.40 11.32
N ALA A 149 -18.41 22.30 12.04
CA ALA A 149 -18.34 22.65 13.46
C ALA A 149 -18.66 24.13 13.69
N SER A 150 -18.15 25.04 12.83
CA SER A 150 -18.49 26.47 12.90
C SER A 150 -19.97 26.73 12.70
N ASN A 151 -20.62 26.00 11.79
CA ASN A 151 -22.06 26.12 11.56
C ASN A 151 -22.91 25.54 12.71
N LEU A 152 -22.41 24.48 13.35
CA LEU A 152 -23.11 23.81 14.45
C LEU A 152 -22.98 24.56 15.77
N LEU A 153 -21.80 25.13 16.06
CA LEU A 153 -21.60 25.96 17.26
C LEU A 153 -22.43 27.27 17.24
N SER A 154 -22.97 27.64 16.08
CA SER A 154 -23.90 28.76 15.94
C SER A 154 -25.37 28.38 16.20
N GLN A 155 -25.68 27.10 16.49
CA GLN A 155 -27.03 26.60 16.75
C GLN A 155 -27.21 26.25 18.22
N ASP A 156 -28.38 26.53 18.77
CA ASP A 156 -28.72 26.24 20.19
C ASP A 156 -28.73 24.73 20.52
N THR A 157 -28.90 23.86 19.53
CA THR A 157 -28.83 22.38 19.67
C THR A 157 -28.18 21.76 18.44
N PRO A 158 -26.87 21.49 18.47
CA PRO A 158 -26.15 20.95 17.33
C PRO A 158 -26.49 19.46 17.07
N ASP A 159 -26.92 19.12 15.86
CA ASP A 159 -27.11 17.74 15.42
C ASP A 159 -25.84 17.22 14.70
N TYR A 160 -25.01 16.49 15.44
CA TYR A 160 -23.75 15.95 14.95
C TYR A 160 -23.92 14.73 14.04
N THR A 161 -25.10 14.08 14.02
CA THR A 161 -25.33 12.84 13.27
C THR A 161 -25.30 13.04 11.76
N GLN A 162 -25.82 14.15 11.24
CA GLN A 162 -25.79 14.46 9.81
C GLN A 162 -24.38 14.73 9.28
N LEU A 163 -23.53 15.29 10.13
CA LEU A 163 -22.16 15.66 9.79
C LEU A 163 -21.28 14.46 9.50
N PHE A 164 -21.49 13.42 10.26
CA PHE A 164 -20.64 12.23 10.25
C PHE A 164 -21.20 11.11 9.38
N SER A 165 -22.52 11.07 9.16
CA SER A 165 -23.15 10.07 8.29
C SER A 165 -22.66 10.15 6.84
N ALA A 166 -22.28 11.34 6.36
CA ALA A 166 -21.73 11.53 5.01
C ALA A 166 -20.30 10.94 4.84
N TYR A 167 -19.57 10.70 5.94
CA TYR A 167 -18.18 10.25 5.91
C TYR A 167 -17.96 8.86 6.49
N CYS A 168 -18.92 8.32 7.20
CA CYS A 168 -18.81 7.06 7.94
C CYS A 168 -19.84 6.05 7.44
N SER A 169 -19.75 5.62 6.19
CA SER A 169 -20.69 4.66 5.62
C SER A 169 -20.60 3.25 6.22
N ASN A 170 -19.51 2.88 6.93
CA ASN A 170 -19.31 1.52 7.43
C ASN A 170 -18.57 1.39 8.78
N GLY A 171 -18.53 2.41 9.63
CA GLY A 171 -17.83 2.32 10.91
C GLY A 171 -18.63 2.87 12.09
N MET A 172 -18.33 2.39 13.31
CA MET A 172 -18.85 3.02 14.54
C MET A 172 -18.13 4.34 14.76
N PHE A 173 -18.90 5.39 14.93
CA PHE A 173 -18.42 6.74 15.19
C PHE A 173 -18.79 7.16 16.62
N GLN A 174 -17.82 7.76 17.33
CA GLN A 174 -18.07 8.34 18.64
C GLN A 174 -17.43 9.72 18.71
N ALA A 175 -18.23 10.76 18.93
CA ALA A 175 -17.75 12.12 19.12
C ALA A 175 -17.60 12.42 20.61
N TYR A 176 -16.45 13.01 20.98
CA TYR A 176 -16.19 13.49 22.33
C TYR A 176 -15.90 14.98 22.28
N TYR A 177 -16.54 15.73 23.18
CA TYR A 177 -16.18 17.11 23.44
C TYR A 177 -15.14 17.12 24.56
N LEU A 178 -13.94 17.59 24.28
CA LEU A 178 -12.88 17.69 25.26
C LEU A 178 -12.54 19.17 25.50
N TYR A 179 -12.72 19.63 26.73
CA TYR A 179 -12.24 20.93 27.17
C TYR A 179 -10.81 20.74 27.70
N LEU A 180 -9.83 21.35 27.02
CA LEU A 180 -8.45 21.35 27.47
C LEU A 180 -8.08 22.78 27.87
N ASP A 181 -7.87 22.99 29.15
CA ASP A 181 -7.25 24.23 29.65
C ASP A 181 -5.73 24.12 29.44
N ILE A 182 -5.27 24.65 28.30
CA ILE A 182 -3.85 24.67 27.97
C ILE A 182 -3.28 26.05 28.35
N SER A 183 -2.53 26.10 29.44
CA SER A 183 -1.86 27.29 29.91
C SER A 183 -0.64 27.71 29.06
N CYS A 184 -0.34 27.00 27.96
CA CYS A 184 0.75 27.32 27.04
C CYS A 184 0.25 27.30 25.59
N SER A 185 0.76 28.19 24.75
CA SER A 185 0.48 28.25 23.32
C SER A 185 1.18 27.11 22.57
N LEU A 186 0.51 25.96 22.44
CA LEU A 186 0.93 24.92 21.53
C LEU A 186 0.42 25.24 20.12
N SER A 187 1.27 25.04 19.10
CA SER A 187 0.78 25.12 17.71
C SER A 187 -0.18 23.96 17.44
N ALA A 188 -1.15 24.18 16.55
CA ALA A 188 -2.12 23.15 16.16
C ALA A 188 -1.45 21.84 15.70
N ASP A 189 -0.32 21.93 14.99
CA ASP A 189 0.44 20.77 14.51
C ASP A 189 1.10 19.99 15.66
N THR A 190 1.61 20.68 16.68
CA THR A 190 2.21 20.05 17.85
C THR A 190 1.18 19.33 18.71
N LEU A 191 -0.03 19.89 18.81
CA LEU A 191 -1.15 19.27 19.52
C LEU A 191 -1.64 18.02 18.80
N ASP A 192 -1.78 18.06 17.47
CA ASP A 192 -2.15 16.91 16.63
C ASP A 192 -1.18 15.73 16.82
N GLU A 193 0.11 16.03 16.85
CA GLU A 193 1.14 15.00 17.04
C GLU A 193 1.05 14.35 18.43
N HIS A 194 0.84 15.17 19.49
CA HIS A 194 0.69 14.67 20.86
C HIS A 194 -0.59 13.88 21.07
N LEU A 195 -1.73 14.37 20.58
CA LEU A 195 -3.00 13.67 20.67
C LEU A 195 -2.98 12.39 19.86
N SER A 196 -2.43 12.42 18.65
CA SER A 196 -2.27 11.20 17.83
C SER A 196 -1.40 10.15 18.52
N ARG A 197 -0.29 10.55 19.16
CA ARG A 197 0.56 9.63 19.94
C ARG A 197 -0.17 9.03 21.13
N LEU A 198 -0.89 9.85 21.90
CA LEU A 198 -1.66 9.40 23.05
C LEU A 198 -2.74 8.38 22.63
N PHE A 199 -3.49 8.67 21.58
CA PHE A 199 -4.56 7.79 21.15
C PHE A 199 -4.04 6.52 20.46
N HIS A 200 -2.97 6.58 19.65
CA HIS A 200 -2.32 5.38 19.10
C HIS A 200 -1.72 4.47 20.18
N GLN A 201 -1.35 5.00 21.32
CA GLN A 201 -0.80 4.24 22.44
C GLN A 201 -1.89 3.45 23.20
N PHE A 202 -3.14 3.93 23.16
CA PHE A 202 -4.25 3.35 23.94
C PHE A 202 -5.32 2.65 23.09
N ILE A 203 -5.45 2.99 21.81
CA ILE A 203 -6.54 2.46 20.95
C ILE A 203 -5.99 2.20 19.54
N LEU A 204 -5.77 0.93 19.20
CA LEU A 204 -5.40 0.50 17.83
C LEU A 204 -6.58 0.75 16.87
N GLY A 205 -6.31 1.35 15.71
CA GLY A 205 -7.30 1.53 14.63
C GLY A 205 -8.14 2.80 14.71
N VAL A 206 -7.76 3.80 15.50
CA VAL A 206 -8.49 5.08 15.61
C VAL A 206 -7.85 6.15 14.73
N ASN A 207 -8.63 6.72 13.83
CA ASN A 207 -8.28 7.95 13.15
C ASN A 207 -8.77 9.15 13.95
N LEU A 208 -7.85 9.99 14.43
CA LEU A 208 -8.16 11.19 15.17
C LEU A 208 -8.40 12.36 14.22
N VAL A 209 -9.54 13.03 14.39
CA VAL A 209 -9.83 14.30 13.74
C VAL A 209 -10.19 15.29 14.84
N TYR A 210 -9.49 16.39 14.95
CA TYR A 210 -9.80 17.42 15.95
C TYR A 210 -10.08 18.77 15.29
N TYR A 211 -10.79 19.61 16.05
CA TYR A 211 -11.09 20.99 15.72
C TYR A 211 -10.71 21.87 16.90
N GLU A 212 -10.00 22.99 16.64
CA GLU A 212 -9.65 24.00 17.60
C GLU A 212 -10.59 25.20 17.46
N ASN A 213 -11.24 25.60 18.53
CA ASN A 213 -11.96 26.86 18.63
C ASN A 213 -11.06 27.95 19.24
N GLN A 214 -11.37 29.24 19.00
CA GLN A 214 -10.57 30.40 19.48
C GLN A 214 -10.45 30.51 21.02
N CYS A 215 -11.09 29.61 21.77
CA CYS A 215 -11.16 29.62 23.25
C CYS A 215 -10.54 28.38 23.90
N ASN A 216 -9.55 27.70 23.28
CA ASN A 216 -8.97 26.44 23.78
C ASN A 216 -9.97 25.29 23.95
N GLU A 217 -11.06 25.33 23.22
CA GLU A 217 -12.03 24.26 23.17
C GLU A 217 -11.76 23.36 21.95
N PHE A 218 -11.67 22.06 22.19
CA PHE A 218 -11.36 21.09 21.14
C PHE A 218 -12.52 20.11 20.95
N LEU A 219 -13.02 20.00 19.73
CA LEU A 219 -13.91 18.91 19.33
C LEU A 219 -13.07 17.76 18.79
N ILE A 220 -13.06 16.65 19.48
CA ILE A 220 -12.36 15.44 19.07
C ILE A 220 -13.36 14.45 18.50
N ALA A 221 -13.17 14.10 17.24
CA ALA A 221 -13.94 13.07 16.58
C ALA A 221 -13.05 11.82 16.41
N LEU A 222 -13.47 10.71 17.01
CA LEU A 222 -12.81 9.42 16.91
C LEU A 222 -13.55 8.57 15.88
N TYR A 223 -12.85 8.11 14.87
CA TYR A 223 -13.36 7.17 13.87
C TYR A 223 -12.70 5.81 14.09
N LEU A 224 -13.52 4.80 14.35
CA LEU A 224 -13.08 3.40 14.39
C LEU A 224 -13.32 2.83 12.99
N SER A 225 -12.24 2.58 12.23
CA SER A 225 -12.35 1.75 11.02
C SER A 225 -12.61 0.31 11.43
N SER A 226 -13.69 -0.27 10.94
CA SER A 226 -13.87 -1.72 10.97
C SER A 226 -12.94 -2.31 9.90
N ASP A 227 -11.74 -2.76 10.26
CA ASP A 227 -11.00 -3.74 9.47
C ASP A 227 -11.50 -5.14 9.81
#